data_a6f971672b29586f02ff974663e3ffd5
#
_entry.id   a6f971672b29586f02ff974663e3ffd5
#
_cell.length_a   1.000
_cell.length_b   1.000
_cell.length_c   1.000
_cell.angle_alpha   90.00
_cell.angle_beta   90.00
_cell.angle_gamma   90.00
#
_symmetry.space_group_name_H-M   'P 1'
#
loop_
_entity.id
_entity.type
_entity.pdbx_description
1 polymer ?
#
loop_
_entity_poly.entity_id
_entity_poly.type
_entity_poly.pdbx_seq_one_letter_code
_entity_poly.pdbx_strand_id
1 'polypeptide(L)'
;MNKQTIITILLALVAVAGQAQVKCHVEGTLETEAWGDEIIICEAGTDLRVVDDPRFHVKAKDGHFTYDIETDFPRLYVVFFLKQYETGRLFLGKFIAENCNVNVTMYEDKRVRIVSNGEEGRKHAVKDSIEDVRFWNPVEEIDNKLENPDRMAEFYKADFISTISKARSLNVDSLPETYVDSVRQVVNHYMRNESEQFTAQGLQLKQQRDSITSGIRPFRIAYAEEHPMLWTLYDVLDAIQALKHADNYVNFDKSQFEPYLTLYHDKLINYYPGHPVHEQIATAETAYRLQPGKPYIDYTVRNTDDQLVPISTLTKGKVALIDLWASWCGPCRRHSIAMIPVYEKYKDKGFTVIAIARERNRQAMENAAKKDGYPWQSLLELNDENGVWRKNGAGNAGGAMYLIDRDGTILSTSTDAEELEPLIRKALNIE
;
A
#
# COMPACT_ATOMS: atom_id res chain seq x y z
N MET A 1 -41.56 -30.21 13.19
CA MET A 1 -40.95 -28.89 13.32
C MET A 1 -41.93 -27.95 14.01
N ASN A 2 -41.53 -27.32 15.09
CA ASN A 2 -42.43 -26.54 15.93
C ASN A 2 -42.64 -25.15 15.28
N LYS A 3 -43.84 -24.56 15.41
CA LYS A 3 -44.13 -23.22 14.81
C LYS A 3 -43.15 -22.14 15.21
N GLN A 4 -42.55 -22.22 16.40
CA GLN A 4 -41.49 -21.32 16.85
C GLN A 4 -40.18 -21.45 16.04
N THR A 5 -39.80 -22.68 15.64
CA THR A 5 -38.60 -22.93 14.83
C THR A 5 -38.77 -22.38 13.40
N ILE A 6 -39.96 -22.40 12.85
CA ILE A 6 -40.26 -21.83 11.52
C ILE A 6 -40.24 -20.31 11.56
N ILE A 7 -40.72 -19.68 12.64
CA ILE A 7 -40.70 -18.23 12.81
C ILE A 7 -39.24 -17.74 12.99
N THR A 8 -38.40 -18.48 13.73
CA THR A 8 -36.97 -18.11 13.92
C THR A 8 -36.16 -18.26 12.61
N ILE A 9 -36.45 -19.28 11.80
CA ILE A 9 -35.83 -19.46 10.48
C ILE A 9 -36.31 -18.40 9.48
N LEU A 10 -37.61 -18.02 9.52
CA LEU A 10 -38.11 -16.92 8.69
C LEU A 10 -37.54 -15.55 9.11
N LEU A 11 -37.37 -15.29 10.41
CA LEU A 11 -36.73 -14.05 10.90
C LEU A 11 -35.22 -14.02 10.58
N ALA A 12 -34.54 -15.17 10.60
CA ALA A 12 -33.14 -15.25 10.18
C ALA A 12 -32.96 -15.07 8.64
N LEU A 13 -33.93 -15.57 7.84
CA LEU A 13 -33.93 -15.36 6.39
C LEU A 13 -34.36 -13.95 5.98
N VAL A 14 -35.16 -13.25 6.77
CA VAL A 14 -35.52 -11.84 6.54
C VAL A 14 -34.42 -10.91 6.97
N ALA A 15 -33.54 -11.28 7.92
CA ALA A 15 -32.37 -10.51 8.31
C ALA A 15 -31.22 -10.52 7.27
N VAL A 16 -31.23 -11.43 6.30
CA VAL A 16 -30.26 -11.52 5.19
C VAL A 16 -30.76 -10.77 3.93
N ALA A 17 -32.04 -10.37 3.89
CA ALA A 17 -32.64 -9.74 2.70
C ALA A 17 -32.85 -8.23 2.82
N GLY A 18 -31.86 -7.49 3.34
CA GLY A 18 -32.04 -6.04 3.49
C GLY A 18 -30.80 -5.23 3.81
N GLN A 19 -29.62 -5.58 3.33
CA GLN A 19 -28.57 -4.57 3.21
C GLN A 19 -28.98 -3.64 2.08
N ALA A 20 -29.26 -2.36 2.42
CA ALA A 20 -29.61 -1.37 1.43
C ALA A 20 -28.42 -1.21 0.47
N GLN A 21 -28.62 -1.61 -0.79
CA GLN A 21 -27.61 -1.47 -1.84
C GLN A 21 -27.21 0.00 -1.95
N VAL A 22 -25.94 0.28 -1.77
CA VAL A 22 -25.36 1.62 -1.98
C VAL A 22 -25.29 1.90 -3.47
N LYS A 23 -25.80 3.04 -3.89
CA LYS A 23 -25.76 3.52 -5.29
C LYS A 23 -25.08 4.88 -5.33
N CYS A 24 -23.97 4.95 -6.04
CA CYS A 24 -23.25 6.19 -6.24
C CYS A 24 -23.13 6.48 -7.73
N HIS A 25 -23.56 7.66 -8.14
CA HIS A 25 -23.42 8.14 -9.51
C HIS A 25 -22.26 9.12 -9.60
N VAL A 26 -21.31 8.84 -10.49
CA VAL A 26 -20.12 9.66 -10.72
C VAL A 26 -20.24 10.34 -12.08
N GLU A 27 -20.12 11.67 -12.09
CA GLU A 27 -19.99 12.48 -13.32
C GLU A 27 -18.60 13.10 -13.34
N GLY A 28 -17.89 13.00 -14.47
CA GLY A 28 -16.54 13.50 -14.61
C GLY A 28 -16.34 14.41 -15.81
N THR A 29 -15.44 15.39 -15.62
CA THR A 29 -14.97 16.31 -16.65
C THR A 29 -13.46 16.28 -16.72
N LEU A 30 -12.90 16.19 -17.93
CA LEU A 30 -11.47 16.27 -18.22
C LEU A 30 -11.13 17.69 -18.66
N GLU A 31 -10.30 18.39 -17.90
CA GLU A 31 -9.75 19.73 -18.21
C GLU A 31 -8.42 19.64 -18.97
N THR A 32 -8.10 18.46 -19.52
CA THR A 32 -6.86 18.21 -20.26
C THR A 32 -7.05 17.04 -21.23
N GLU A 33 -6.32 17.07 -22.34
CA GLU A 33 -6.17 15.95 -23.28
C GLU A 33 -4.79 15.25 -23.14
N ALA A 34 -3.89 15.80 -22.32
CA ALA A 34 -2.51 15.31 -22.22
C ALA A 34 -2.39 13.85 -21.76
N TRP A 35 -3.34 13.38 -20.95
CA TRP A 35 -3.36 12.02 -20.40
C TRP A 35 -4.32 11.07 -21.13
N GLY A 36 -4.93 11.52 -22.24
CA GLY A 36 -5.90 10.72 -22.99
C GLY A 36 -7.30 10.72 -22.35
N ASP A 37 -8.13 9.79 -22.82
CA ASP A 37 -9.56 9.70 -22.48
C ASP A 37 -9.92 8.44 -21.64
N GLU A 38 -8.91 7.67 -21.21
CA GLU A 38 -9.13 6.45 -20.44
C GLU A 38 -8.87 6.70 -18.95
N ILE A 39 -9.90 6.48 -18.15
CA ILE A 39 -9.96 6.74 -16.72
C ILE A 39 -10.13 5.41 -15.97
N ILE A 40 -9.48 5.27 -14.84
CA ILE A 40 -9.68 4.16 -13.91
C ILE A 40 -10.51 4.64 -12.73
N ILE A 41 -11.56 3.88 -12.41
CA ILE A 41 -12.35 4.04 -11.19
C ILE A 41 -12.43 2.66 -10.52
N CYS A 42 -11.82 2.52 -9.35
CA CYS A 42 -11.81 1.26 -8.60
C CYS A 42 -11.80 1.50 -7.09
N GLU A 43 -12.09 0.47 -6.31
CA GLU A 43 -11.97 0.52 -4.84
C GLU A 43 -10.51 0.79 -4.45
N ALA A 44 -10.31 1.64 -3.43
CA ALA A 44 -8.97 1.97 -2.94
C ALA A 44 -8.22 0.71 -2.47
N GLY A 45 -6.96 0.62 -2.82
CA GLY A 45 -6.13 -0.57 -2.55
C GLY A 45 -6.15 -1.63 -3.66
N THR A 46 -6.99 -1.49 -4.70
CA THR A 46 -6.95 -2.36 -5.88
C THR A 46 -5.60 -2.22 -6.59
N ASP A 47 -4.98 -3.36 -6.92
CA ASP A 47 -3.75 -3.41 -7.70
C ASP A 47 -4.04 -3.89 -9.13
N LEU A 48 -4.01 -2.97 -10.09
CA LEU A 48 -4.29 -3.25 -11.50
C LEU A 48 -3.30 -4.22 -12.15
N ARG A 49 -2.13 -4.47 -11.53
CA ARG A 49 -1.18 -5.49 -12.02
C ARG A 49 -1.67 -6.91 -11.77
N VAL A 50 -2.57 -7.07 -10.81
CA VAL A 50 -3.08 -8.37 -10.36
C VAL A 50 -4.56 -8.52 -10.66
N VAL A 51 -5.35 -7.49 -10.39
CA VAL A 51 -6.80 -7.48 -10.63
C VAL A 51 -7.09 -6.52 -11.78
N ASP A 52 -7.48 -7.07 -12.93
CA ASP A 52 -7.88 -6.30 -14.10
C ASP A 52 -9.34 -6.62 -14.42
N ASP A 53 -10.21 -5.70 -14.05
CA ASP A 53 -11.63 -5.80 -14.33
C ASP A 53 -12.00 -4.73 -15.36
N PRO A 54 -12.56 -5.14 -16.52
CA PRO A 54 -13.00 -4.18 -17.54
C PRO A 54 -13.94 -3.10 -17.01
N ARG A 55 -14.66 -3.37 -15.92
CA ARG A 55 -15.53 -2.39 -15.26
C ARG A 55 -14.79 -1.21 -14.65
N PHE A 56 -13.49 -1.36 -14.33
CA PHE A 56 -12.67 -0.26 -13.82
C PHE A 56 -12.33 0.77 -14.90
N HIS A 57 -12.38 0.37 -16.18
CA HIS A 57 -11.99 1.19 -17.32
C HIS A 57 -13.18 2.00 -17.83
N VAL A 58 -13.08 3.32 -17.69
CA VAL A 58 -14.10 4.27 -18.11
C VAL A 58 -13.53 5.13 -19.23
N LYS A 59 -14.22 5.18 -20.37
CA LYS A 59 -13.79 6.00 -21.49
C LYS A 59 -14.59 7.29 -21.55
N ALA A 60 -13.89 8.42 -21.50
CA ALA A 60 -14.52 9.73 -21.67
C ALA A 60 -14.89 9.96 -23.13
N LYS A 61 -16.00 10.68 -23.35
CA LYS A 61 -16.43 11.15 -24.64
C LYS A 61 -16.61 12.68 -24.59
N ASP A 62 -15.96 13.36 -25.51
CA ASP A 62 -15.99 14.83 -25.58
C ASP A 62 -15.60 15.49 -24.22
N GLY A 63 -14.60 14.90 -23.53
CA GLY A 63 -14.12 15.36 -22.24
C GLY A 63 -15.02 15.04 -21.05
N HIS A 64 -16.06 14.21 -21.20
CA HIS A 64 -16.99 13.85 -20.13
C HIS A 64 -17.12 12.34 -19.98
N PHE A 65 -17.38 11.89 -18.75
CA PHE A 65 -17.69 10.48 -18.46
C PHE A 65 -18.72 10.37 -17.32
N THR A 66 -19.38 9.22 -17.28
CA THR A 66 -20.25 8.84 -16.16
C THR A 66 -19.91 7.43 -15.73
N TYR A 67 -20.11 7.13 -14.45
CA TYR A 67 -19.88 5.82 -13.88
C TYR A 67 -20.80 5.55 -12.70
N ASP A 68 -21.48 4.41 -12.71
CA ASP A 68 -22.37 4.00 -11.62
C ASP A 68 -21.70 2.92 -10.76
N ILE A 69 -21.73 3.11 -9.44
CA ILE A 69 -21.18 2.18 -8.46
C ILE A 69 -22.34 1.60 -7.64
N GLU A 70 -22.38 0.28 -7.56
CA GLU A 70 -23.30 -0.44 -6.68
C GLU A 70 -22.49 -1.33 -5.73
N THR A 71 -22.68 -1.15 -4.41
CA THR A 71 -21.96 -1.90 -3.37
C THR A 71 -22.86 -2.20 -2.17
N ASP A 72 -22.43 -3.11 -1.29
CA ASP A 72 -23.14 -3.45 -0.07
C ASP A 72 -22.93 -2.44 1.07
N PHE A 73 -21.81 -1.68 1.02
CA PHE A 73 -21.41 -0.68 2.01
C PHE A 73 -20.83 0.55 1.32
N PRO A 74 -20.89 1.74 1.94
CA PRO A 74 -20.09 2.87 1.48
C PRO A 74 -18.60 2.49 1.47
N ARG A 75 -17.88 2.74 0.38
CA ARG A 75 -16.47 2.34 0.21
C ARG A 75 -15.62 3.46 -0.34
N LEU A 76 -14.35 3.46 0.02
CA LEU A 76 -13.38 4.38 -0.55
C LEU A 76 -13.01 3.95 -1.97
N TYR A 77 -13.24 4.84 -2.93
CA TYR A 77 -12.85 4.68 -4.34
C TYR A 77 -11.76 5.68 -4.72
N VAL A 78 -11.01 5.30 -5.74
CA VAL A 78 -10.01 6.15 -6.38
C VAL A 78 -10.36 6.35 -7.85
N VAL A 79 -10.01 7.53 -8.38
CA VAL A 79 -10.14 7.88 -9.78
C VAL A 79 -8.85 8.53 -10.28
N PHE A 80 -8.37 8.10 -11.47
CA PHE A 80 -7.14 8.61 -12.08
C PHE A 80 -7.09 8.29 -13.58
N PHE A 81 -6.21 8.95 -14.33
CA PHE A 81 -5.95 8.58 -15.72
C PHE A 81 -5.10 7.31 -15.80
N LEU A 82 -5.48 6.36 -16.65
CA LEU A 82 -4.69 5.15 -16.88
C LEU A 82 -3.25 5.47 -17.30
N LYS A 83 -3.05 6.41 -18.20
CA LYS A 83 -1.73 6.83 -18.67
C LYS A 83 -0.84 7.43 -17.58
N GLN A 84 -1.41 8.10 -16.56
CA GLN A 84 -0.64 8.55 -15.38
C GLN A 84 -0.14 7.36 -14.58
N TYR A 85 -0.95 6.33 -14.39
CA TYR A 85 -0.56 5.10 -13.71
C TYR A 85 0.59 4.40 -14.46
N GLU A 86 0.48 4.24 -15.79
CA GLU A 86 1.50 3.60 -16.61
C GLU A 86 2.84 4.35 -16.63
N THR A 87 2.81 5.67 -16.51
CA THR A 87 4.01 6.53 -16.49
C THR A 87 4.55 6.82 -15.10
N GLY A 88 3.89 6.35 -14.04
CA GLY A 88 4.27 6.59 -12.64
C GLY A 88 4.04 8.02 -12.16
N ARG A 89 3.23 8.83 -12.87
CA ARG A 89 2.85 10.21 -12.50
C ARG A 89 1.40 10.27 -12.06
N LEU A 90 1.08 9.75 -10.90
CA LEU A 90 -0.29 9.49 -10.48
C LEU A 90 -0.86 10.63 -9.62
N PHE A 91 -1.92 11.28 -10.11
CA PHE A 91 -2.75 12.21 -9.34
C PHE A 91 -4.09 11.54 -9.02
N LEU A 92 -4.24 11.09 -7.79
CA LEU A 92 -5.44 10.38 -7.34
C LEU A 92 -6.54 11.34 -6.88
N GLY A 93 -7.76 11.15 -7.38
CA GLY A 93 -8.98 11.57 -6.69
C GLY A 93 -9.45 10.45 -5.76
N LYS A 94 -9.88 10.79 -4.55
CA LYS A 94 -10.45 9.84 -3.59
C LYS A 94 -11.85 10.29 -3.17
N PHE A 95 -12.79 9.37 -3.08
CA PHE A 95 -14.15 9.66 -2.59
C PHE A 95 -14.78 8.42 -1.93
N ILE A 96 -15.71 8.64 -1.01
CA ILE A 96 -16.56 7.57 -0.51
C ILE A 96 -17.75 7.42 -1.47
N ALA A 97 -17.86 6.25 -2.09
CA ALA A 97 -19.05 5.85 -2.81
C ALA A 97 -20.12 5.44 -1.79
N GLU A 98 -21.07 6.35 -1.58
CA GLU A 98 -22.25 6.19 -0.74
C GLU A 98 -23.52 6.49 -1.57
N ASN A 99 -24.72 6.55 -1.02
CA ASN A 99 -25.92 6.95 -1.78
C ASN A 99 -25.85 8.43 -2.16
N CYS A 100 -25.12 8.74 -3.23
CA CYS A 100 -24.81 10.13 -3.59
C CYS A 100 -24.47 10.31 -5.08
N ASN A 101 -24.36 11.56 -5.49
CA ASN A 101 -23.71 11.97 -6.72
C ASN A 101 -22.32 12.55 -6.40
N VAL A 102 -21.35 12.17 -7.21
CA VAL A 102 -19.96 12.65 -7.11
C VAL A 102 -19.57 13.31 -8.43
N ASN A 103 -19.15 14.58 -8.36
CA ASN A 103 -18.59 15.30 -9.49
C ASN A 103 -17.06 15.28 -9.41
N VAL A 104 -16.42 14.85 -10.49
CA VAL A 104 -14.98 14.71 -10.63
C VAL A 104 -14.48 15.68 -11.68
N THR A 105 -13.47 16.50 -11.36
CA THR A 105 -12.75 17.29 -12.36
C THR A 105 -11.28 16.89 -12.37
N MET A 106 -10.78 16.47 -13.52
CA MET A 106 -9.45 15.94 -13.72
C MET A 106 -8.58 16.92 -14.49
N TYR A 107 -7.37 17.18 -13.98
CA TYR A 107 -6.43 18.17 -14.53
C TYR A 107 -5.14 17.49 -15.00
N GLU A 108 -4.29 18.25 -15.70
CA GLU A 108 -3.02 17.75 -16.23
C GLU A 108 -1.98 17.48 -15.15
N ASP A 109 -1.80 18.42 -14.22
CA ASP A 109 -0.64 18.52 -13.34
C ASP A 109 -0.96 18.72 -11.87
N LYS A 110 -2.22 18.57 -11.49
CA LYS A 110 -2.65 18.77 -10.10
C LYS A 110 -3.69 17.74 -9.66
N ARG A 111 -3.99 17.77 -8.36
CA ARG A 111 -4.95 16.88 -7.73
C ARG A 111 -6.32 16.94 -8.40
N VAL A 112 -6.93 15.79 -8.55
CA VAL A 112 -8.32 15.66 -8.99
C VAL A 112 -9.24 16.33 -7.99
N ARG A 113 -10.13 17.20 -8.49
CA ARG A 113 -11.16 17.85 -7.66
C ARG A 113 -12.37 16.94 -7.53
N ILE A 114 -12.78 16.69 -6.30
CA ILE A 114 -13.96 15.88 -5.97
C ILE A 114 -14.99 16.75 -5.25
N VAL A 115 -16.23 16.65 -5.68
CA VAL A 115 -17.38 17.27 -4.99
C VAL A 115 -18.46 16.19 -4.84
N SER A 116 -18.77 15.82 -3.61
CA SER A 116 -19.80 14.83 -3.29
C SER A 116 -20.95 15.46 -2.51
N ASN A 117 -22.18 15.09 -2.84
CA ASN A 117 -23.36 15.48 -2.06
C ASN A 117 -23.73 14.43 -1.00
N GLY A 118 -22.91 13.38 -0.83
CA GLY A 118 -23.07 12.37 0.20
C GLY A 118 -22.76 12.89 1.61
N GLU A 119 -23.13 12.15 2.62
CA GLU A 119 -22.90 12.54 4.02
C GLU A 119 -21.41 12.53 4.36
N GLU A 120 -20.72 11.43 4.04
CA GLU A 120 -19.29 11.29 4.28
C GLU A 120 -18.46 12.24 3.43
N GLY A 121 -18.88 12.48 2.17
CA GLY A 121 -18.25 13.48 1.32
C GLY A 121 -18.35 14.90 1.87
N ARG A 122 -19.50 15.29 2.43
CA ARG A 122 -19.68 16.60 3.08
C ARG A 122 -18.86 16.74 4.37
N LYS A 123 -18.83 15.69 5.22
CA LYS A 123 -18.00 15.68 6.43
C LYS A 123 -16.51 15.87 6.07
N HIS A 124 -16.04 15.14 5.06
CA HIS A 124 -14.67 15.24 4.58
C HIS A 124 -14.35 16.65 4.03
N ALA A 125 -15.24 17.24 3.21
CA ALA A 125 -15.04 18.55 2.65
C ALA A 125 -14.93 19.66 3.72
N VAL A 126 -15.68 19.55 4.83
CA VAL A 126 -15.55 20.47 5.97
C VAL A 126 -14.18 20.34 6.63
N LYS A 127 -13.73 19.12 6.90
CA LYS A 127 -12.40 18.84 7.46
C LYS A 127 -11.29 19.37 6.54
N ASP A 128 -11.37 19.09 5.25
CA ASP A 128 -10.38 19.52 4.26
C ASP A 128 -10.29 21.03 4.17
N SER A 129 -11.43 21.74 4.20
CA SER A 129 -11.42 23.20 4.22
C SER A 129 -10.68 23.79 5.43
N ILE A 130 -10.79 23.15 6.60
CA ILE A 130 -10.03 23.55 7.80
C ILE A 130 -8.54 23.23 7.63
N GLU A 131 -8.22 22.05 7.10
CA GLU A 131 -6.83 21.63 6.84
C GLU A 131 -6.16 22.55 5.82
N ASP A 132 -6.86 22.93 4.75
CA ASP A 132 -6.33 23.83 3.71
C ASP A 132 -5.91 25.16 4.31
N VAL A 133 -6.80 25.81 5.07
CA VAL A 133 -6.51 27.09 5.68
C VAL A 133 -5.40 27.01 6.73
N ARG A 134 -5.40 25.94 7.53
CA ARG A 134 -4.50 25.82 8.67
C ARG A 134 -3.11 25.32 8.29
N PHE A 135 -3.02 24.42 7.32
CA PHE A 135 -1.80 23.71 7.00
C PHE A 135 -1.39 23.80 5.53
N TRP A 136 -2.31 23.45 4.59
CA TRP A 136 -1.90 23.24 3.20
C TRP A 136 -1.60 24.55 2.47
N ASN A 137 -2.40 25.61 2.63
CA ASN A 137 -2.10 26.89 2.02
C ASN A 137 -0.76 27.48 2.50
N PRO A 138 -0.42 27.49 3.82
CA PRO A 138 0.91 27.90 4.27
C PRO A 138 2.05 27.01 3.75
N VAL A 139 1.83 25.71 3.62
CA VAL A 139 2.82 24.78 3.05
C VAL A 139 3.04 25.08 1.57
N GLU A 140 1.97 25.25 0.80
CA GLU A 140 2.04 25.59 -0.63
C GLU A 140 2.83 26.89 -0.88
N GLU A 141 2.65 27.90 -0.04
CA GLU A 141 3.44 29.13 -0.13
C GLU A 141 4.95 28.89 0.06
N ILE A 142 5.33 27.95 0.95
CA ILE A 142 6.72 27.58 1.17
C ILE A 142 7.24 26.74 0.01
N ASP A 143 6.47 25.74 -0.42
CA ASP A 143 6.83 24.84 -1.52
C ASP A 143 7.00 25.62 -2.83
N ASN A 144 6.12 26.58 -3.13
CA ASN A 144 6.26 27.48 -4.28
C ASN A 144 7.56 28.32 -4.26
N LYS A 145 8.08 28.65 -3.08
CA LYS A 145 9.41 29.31 -2.96
C LYS A 145 10.53 28.32 -3.22
N LEU A 146 10.49 27.15 -2.56
CA LEU A 146 11.53 26.12 -2.63
C LEU A 146 11.64 25.50 -4.03
N GLU A 147 10.52 25.32 -4.73
CA GLU A 147 10.46 24.66 -6.03
C GLU A 147 10.61 25.63 -7.21
N ASN A 148 10.74 26.93 -6.96
CA ASN A 148 10.93 27.93 -8.01
C ASN A 148 12.27 27.68 -8.74
N PRO A 149 12.27 27.30 -10.04
CA PRO A 149 13.48 26.94 -10.77
C PRO A 149 14.50 28.10 -10.85
N ASP A 150 14.01 29.35 -10.94
CA ASP A 150 14.85 30.54 -11.07
C ASP A 150 15.55 30.91 -9.75
N ARG A 151 15.09 30.35 -8.63
CA ARG A 151 15.56 30.66 -7.28
C ARG A 151 16.14 29.46 -6.54
N MET A 152 16.25 28.31 -7.16
CA MET A 152 16.76 27.09 -6.51
C MET A 152 18.10 27.29 -5.81
N ALA A 153 19.01 28.08 -6.39
CA ALA A 153 20.32 28.36 -5.81
C ALA A 153 20.29 29.21 -4.50
N GLU A 154 19.16 29.86 -4.21
CA GLU A 154 18.97 30.55 -2.92
C GLU A 154 18.73 29.58 -1.78
N PHE A 155 18.06 28.44 -2.07
CA PHE A 155 17.54 27.52 -1.08
C PHE A 155 18.32 26.21 -1.01
N TYR A 156 18.90 25.76 -2.13
CA TYR A 156 19.64 24.49 -2.23
C TYR A 156 21.12 24.73 -2.55
N LYS A 157 21.97 23.86 -2.02
CA LYS A 157 23.41 23.88 -2.33
C LYS A 157 23.68 23.40 -3.75
N ALA A 158 24.70 23.98 -4.39
CA ALA A 158 25.02 23.69 -5.78
C ALA A 158 25.31 22.22 -6.05
N ASP A 159 26.00 21.53 -5.13
CA ASP A 159 26.33 20.10 -5.27
C ASP A 159 25.05 19.22 -5.23
N PHE A 160 24.08 19.57 -4.37
CA PHE A 160 22.80 18.89 -4.32
C PHE A 160 22.01 19.10 -5.63
N ILE A 161 21.89 20.35 -6.11
CA ILE A 161 21.20 20.66 -7.38
C ILE A 161 21.80 19.86 -8.53
N SER A 162 23.14 19.85 -8.64
CA SER A 162 23.87 19.10 -9.68
C SER A 162 23.59 17.60 -9.60
N THR A 163 23.62 17.03 -8.39
CA THR A 163 23.39 15.61 -8.15
C THR A 163 21.97 15.19 -8.52
N ILE A 164 20.97 15.96 -8.08
CA ILE A 164 19.55 15.65 -8.38
C ILE A 164 19.24 15.85 -9.87
N SER A 165 19.79 16.89 -10.49
CA SER A 165 19.64 17.09 -11.93
C SER A 165 20.21 15.92 -12.73
N LYS A 166 21.40 15.45 -12.37
CA LYS A 166 22.02 14.26 -12.98
C LYS A 166 21.17 13.00 -12.74
N ALA A 167 20.70 12.77 -11.52
CA ALA A 167 19.88 11.61 -11.20
C ALA A 167 18.56 11.59 -12.00
N ARG A 168 17.90 12.73 -12.16
CA ARG A 168 16.66 12.87 -12.94
C ARG A 168 16.86 12.68 -14.46
N SER A 169 18.04 12.97 -14.97
CA SER A 169 18.36 12.82 -16.40
C SER A 169 18.70 11.38 -16.81
N LEU A 170 18.86 10.47 -15.83
CA LEU A 170 19.23 9.08 -16.11
C LEU A 170 18.06 8.28 -16.65
N ASN A 171 18.28 7.62 -17.80
CA ASN A 171 17.39 6.55 -18.23
C ASN A 171 17.78 5.24 -17.52
N VAL A 172 17.09 4.98 -16.40
CA VAL A 172 17.40 3.87 -15.48
C VAL A 172 17.38 2.51 -16.18
N ASP A 173 16.46 2.32 -17.14
CA ASP A 173 16.28 1.06 -17.86
C ASP A 173 17.47 0.68 -18.76
N SER A 174 18.30 1.67 -19.09
CA SER A 174 19.48 1.49 -19.98
C SER A 174 20.80 1.36 -19.25
N LEU A 175 20.82 1.48 -17.91
CA LEU A 175 22.04 1.55 -17.11
C LEU A 175 22.32 0.25 -16.33
N PRO A 176 23.60 -0.09 -16.11
CA PRO A 176 23.97 -1.17 -15.20
C PRO A 176 23.42 -0.90 -13.79
N GLU A 177 22.89 -1.92 -13.13
CA GLU A 177 22.28 -1.83 -11.81
C GLU A 177 23.26 -1.25 -10.76
N THR A 178 24.52 -1.66 -10.80
CA THR A 178 25.58 -1.14 -9.92
C THR A 178 25.74 0.39 -10.02
N TYR A 179 25.52 0.95 -11.21
CA TYR A 179 25.56 2.42 -11.40
C TYR A 179 24.30 3.07 -10.82
N VAL A 180 23.13 2.49 -11.06
CA VAL A 180 21.85 2.95 -10.49
C VAL A 180 21.92 2.94 -8.96
N ASP A 181 22.47 1.87 -8.38
CA ASP A 181 22.63 1.76 -6.93
C ASP A 181 23.62 2.79 -6.38
N SER A 182 24.71 3.08 -7.08
CA SER A 182 25.64 4.14 -6.66
C SER A 182 24.97 5.51 -6.63
N VAL A 183 24.14 5.82 -7.64
CA VAL A 183 23.36 7.07 -7.67
C VAL A 183 22.34 7.11 -6.54
N ARG A 184 21.64 6.00 -6.31
CA ARG A 184 20.68 5.87 -5.21
C ARG A 184 21.33 6.09 -3.84
N GLN A 185 22.53 5.53 -3.62
CA GLN A 185 23.30 5.75 -2.38
C GLN A 185 23.63 7.23 -2.16
N VAL A 186 24.06 7.93 -3.20
CA VAL A 186 24.35 9.38 -3.12
C VAL A 186 23.08 10.18 -2.83
N VAL A 187 21.97 9.88 -3.50
CA VAL A 187 20.67 10.53 -3.21
C VAL A 187 20.24 10.26 -1.77
N ASN A 188 20.33 9.02 -1.31
CA ASN A 188 19.98 8.64 0.06
C ASN A 188 20.90 9.32 1.10
N HIS A 189 22.17 9.55 0.78
CA HIS A 189 23.07 10.31 1.64
C HIS A 189 22.52 11.74 1.86
N TYR A 190 22.17 12.44 0.79
CA TYR A 190 21.57 13.76 0.91
C TYR A 190 20.24 13.74 1.67
N MET A 191 19.38 12.73 1.42
CA MET A 191 18.09 12.60 2.14
C MET A 191 18.25 12.40 3.66
N ARG A 192 19.38 11.81 4.10
CA ARG A 192 19.70 11.65 5.53
C ARG A 192 20.41 12.88 6.12
N ASN A 193 21.02 13.71 5.31
CA ASN A 193 21.84 14.84 5.71
C ASN A 193 21.28 16.15 5.15
N GLU A 194 20.16 16.60 5.70
CA GLU A 194 19.44 17.78 5.22
C GLU A 194 20.32 19.06 5.20
N SER A 195 21.23 19.20 6.16
CA SER A 195 22.18 20.31 6.18
C SER A 195 23.11 20.35 4.95
N GLU A 196 23.24 19.23 4.22
CA GLU A 196 24.01 19.18 2.98
C GLU A 196 23.16 19.50 1.74
N GLN A 197 21.83 19.38 1.85
CA GLN A 197 20.91 19.76 0.77
C GLN A 197 20.70 21.26 0.70
N PHE A 198 20.41 21.88 1.84
CA PHE A 198 19.89 23.23 1.93
C PHE A 198 20.98 24.27 2.27
N THR A 199 20.82 25.48 1.74
CA THR A 199 21.44 26.68 2.30
C THR A 199 20.82 26.99 3.67
N ALA A 200 21.38 27.93 4.43
CA ALA A 200 20.79 28.37 5.70
C ALA A 200 19.34 28.85 5.52
N GLN A 201 19.06 29.60 4.44
CA GLN A 201 17.71 30.10 4.13
C GLN A 201 16.76 28.96 3.74
N GLY A 202 17.23 28.02 2.92
CA GLY A 202 16.44 26.84 2.53
C GLY A 202 16.10 25.95 3.72
N LEU A 203 17.09 25.73 4.62
CA LEU A 203 16.87 24.96 5.84
C LEU A 203 15.84 25.60 6.77
N GLN A 204 15.83 26.93 6.89
CA GLN A 204 14.82 27.66 7.66
C GLN A 204 13.41 27.45 7.09
N LEU A 205 13.24 27.57 5.77
CA LEU A 205 11.93 27.32 5.12
C LEU A 205 11.48 25.87 5.30
N LYS A 206 12.42 24.91 5.13
CA LYS A 206 12.10 23.49 5.37
C LYS A 206 11.64 23.23 6.81
N GLN A 207 12.34 23.76 7.80
CA GLN A 207 11.98 23.63 9.21
C GLN A 207 10.59 24.26 9.50
N GLN A 208 10.29 25.40 8.88
CA GLN A 208 8.96 26.00 8.97
C GLN A 208 7.89 25.10 8.36
N ARG A 209 8.13 24.54 7.18
CA ARG A 209 7.27 23.57 6.52
C ARG A 209 7.02 22.34 7.40
N ASP A 210 8.07 21.75 7.96
CA ASP A 210 7.99 20.57 8.81
C ASP A 210 7.21 20.84 10.10
N SER A 211 7.41 22.02 10.70
CA SER A 211 6.63 22.44 11.87
C SER A 211 5.12 22.52 11.57
N ILE A 212 4.74 23.01 10.39
CA ILE A 212 3.35 23.08 9.96
C ILE A 212 2.82 21.67 9.70
N THR A 213 3.53 20.86 8.91
CA THR A 213 3.06 19.53 8.51
C THR A 213 2.98 18.54 9.68
N SER A 214 3.85 18.66 10.69
CA SER A 214 3.80 17.84 11.91
C SER A 214 2.49 18.02 12.70
N GLY A 215 1.79 19.15 12.53
CA GLY A 215 0.50 19.41 13.16
C GLY A 215 -0.70 18.74 12.48
N ILE A 216 -0.55 18.21 11.26
CA ILE A 216 -1.68 17.68 10.46
C ILE A 216 -2.27 16.43 11.12
N ARG A 217 -1.46 15.42 11.48
CA ARG A 217 -1.95 14.18 12.08
C ARG A 217 -2.57 14.39 13.46
N PRO A 218 -1.93 15.11 14.38
CA PRO A 218 -2.57 15.48 15.66
C PRO A 218 -3.91 16.18 15.47
N PHE A 219 -4.01 17.10 14.51
CA PHE A 219 -5.28 17.75 14.18
C PHE A 219 -6.33 16.73 13.69
N ARG A 220 -5.99 15.85 12.76
CA ARG A 220 -6.90 14.83 12.22
C ARG A 220 -7.44 13.91 13.30
N ILE A 221 -6.59 13.48 14.22
CA ILE A 221 -6.97 12.63 15.35
C ILE A 221 -7.94 13.37 16.26
N ALA A 222 -7.58 14.59 16.72
CA ALA A 222 -8.45 15.39 17.57
C ALA A 222 -9.78 15.73 16.89
N TYR A 223 -9.76 16.03 15.58
CA TYR A 223 -10.98 16.29 14.82
C TYR A 223 -11.88 15.05 14.75
N ALA A 224 -11.30 13.87 14.53
CA ALA A 224 -12.04 12.62 14.44
C ALA A 224 -12.64 12.14 15.76
N GLU A 225 -12.06 12.51 16.90
CA GLU A 225 -12.66 12.25 18.23
C GLU A 225 -14.01 12.95 18.40
N GLU A 226 -14.16 14.15 17.86
CA GLU A 226 -15.38 14.95 17.94
C GLU A 226 -16.31 14.71 16.74
N HIS A 227 -15.73 14.39 15.58
CA HIS A 227 -16.42 14.25 14.30
C HIS A 227 -16.05 12.96 13.59
N PRO A 228 -16.49 11.78 14.10
CA PRO A 228 -16.15 10.50 13.48
C PRO A 228 -16.73 10.42 12.06
N MET A 229 -15.92 9.90 11.14
CA MET A 229 -16.29 9.70 9.74
C MET A 229 -15.67 8.42 9.19
N LEU A 230 -16.24 7.85 8.13
CA LEU A 230 -15.73 6.64 7.50
C LEU A 230 -14.31 6.84 6.96
N TRP A 231 -13.96 8.03 6.47
CA TRP A 231 -12.61 8.41 6.07
C TRP A 231 -11.57 8.12 7.16
N THR A 232 -11.90 8.38 8.43
CA THR A 232 -10.96 8.15 9.54
C THR A 232 -10.62 6.67 9.72
N LEU A 233 -11.54 5.76 9.42
CA LEU A 233 -11.23 4.31 9.45
C LEU A 233 -10.20 3.94 8.36
N TYR A 234 -10.26 4.58 7.19
CA TYR A 234 -9.23 4.42 6.16
C TYR A 234 -7.91 5.10 6.55
N ASP A 235 -7.94 6.26 7.23
CA ASP A 235 -6.74 6.89 7.77
C ASP A 235 -6.06 5.99 8.83
N VAL A 236 -6.84 5.29 9.67
CA VAL A 236 -6.33 4.27 10.62
C VAL A 236 -5.65 3.13 9.87
N LEU A 237 -6.30 2.60 8.83
CA LEU A 237 -5.73 1.52 8.02
C LEU A 237 -4.40 1.94 7.38
N ASP A 238 -4.35 3.13 6.78
CA ASP A 238 -3.14 3.71 6.18
C ASP A 238 -2.03 3.91 7.25
N ALA A 239 -2.40 4.34 8.47
CA ALA A 239 -1.46 4.54 9.56
C ALA A 239 -0.82 3.21 10.02
N ILE A 240 -1.59 2.14 10.14
CA ILE A 240 -1.07 0.82 10.50
C ILE A 240 -0.14 0.27 9.42
N GLN A 241 -0.50 0.45 8.15
CA GLN A 241 0.35 0.05 7.03
C GLN A 241 1.67 0.84 7.03
N ALA A 242 1.62 2.15 7.31
CA ALA A 242 2.81 2.98 7.44
C ALA A 242 3.72 2.53 8.60
N LEU A 243 3.14 2.19 9.76
CA LEU A 243 3.87 1.64 10.91
C LEU A 243 4.54 0.30 10.59
N LYS A 244 3.88 -0.58 9.82
CA LYS A 244 4.44 -1.86 9.38
C LYS A 244 5.70 -1.67 8.54
N HIS A 245 5.76 -0.61 7.74
CA HIS A 245 6.86 -0.31 6.83
C HIS A 245 7.78 0.79 7.33
N ALA A 246 7.67 1.18 8.61
CA ALA A 246 8.41 2.29 9.20
C ALA A 246 9.93 2.21 8.98
N ASP A 247 10.49 1.00 9.08
CA ASP A 247 11.93 0.77 8.96
C ASP A 247 12.46 0.94 7.50
N ASN A 248 11.55 1.02 6.52
CA ASN A 248 11.90 1.30 5.13
C ASN A 248 12.09 2.79 4.82
N TYR A 249 11.73 3.67 5.76
CA TYR A 249 11.78 5.12 5.58
C TYR A 249 12.84 5.76 6.46
N VAL A 250 13.56 6.70 5.88
CA VAL A 250 14.50 7.55 6.64
C VAL A 250 13.68 8.54 7.47
N ASN A 251 14.03 8.67 8.76
CA ASN A 251 13.40 9.63 9.68
C ASN A 251 11.88 9.41 9.89
N PHE A 252 11.40 8.17 9.84
CA PHE A 252 9.99 7.87 10.12
C PHE A 252 9.68 8.08 11.61
N ASP A 253 8.76 8.99 11.89
CA ASP A 253 8.31 9.26 13.25
C ASP A 253 7.05 8.43 13.60
N LYS A 254 7.26 7.29 14.27
CA LYS A 254 6.16 6.40 14.69
C LYS A 254 5.14 7.10 15.59
N SER A 255 5.58 8.08 16.39
CA SER A 255 4.70 8.81 17.31
C SER A 255 3.57 9.59 16.60
N GLN A 256 3.74 9.88 15.33
CA GLN A 256 2.71 10.51 14.50
C GLN A 256 1.61 9.54 14.02
N PHE A 257 1.85 8.23 14.08
CA PHE A 257 0.96 7.20 13.54
C PHE A 257 0.33 6.33 14.64
N GLU A 258 1.07 6.01 15.70
CA GLU A 258 0.58 5.18 16.81
C GLU A 258 -0.73 5.68 17.44
N PRO A 259 -0.98 7.00 17.58
CA PRO A 259 -2.24 7.50 18.13
C PRO A 259 -3.49 7.12 17.32
N TYR A 260 -3.36 6.79 16.03
CA TYR A 260 -4.50 6.28 15.25
C TYR A 260 -5.01 4.92 15.76
N LEU A 261 -4.12 4.06 16.27
CA LEU A 261 -4.52 2.78 16.86
C LEU A 261 -5.32 2.99 18.13
N THR A 262 -4.85 3.92 18.99
CA THR A 262 -5.57 4.30 20.20
C THR A 262 -6.94 4.88 19.86
N LEU A 263 -7.00 5.83 18.93
CA LEU A 263 -8.26 6.40 18.44
C LEU A 263 -9.24 5.31 17.96
N TYR A 264 -8.74 4.35 17.18
CA TYR A 264 -9.56 3.26 16.67
C TYR A 264 -10.16 2.42 17.79
N HIS A 265 -9.34 1.91 18.71
CA HIS A 265 -9.79 1.03 19.79
C HIS A 265 -10.68 1.74 20.79
N ASP A 266 -10.40 2.99 21.13
CA ASP A 266 -11.13 3.74 22.14
C ASP A 266 -12.45 4.35 21.62
N LYS A 267 -12.50 4.74 20.34
CA LYS A 267 -13.60 5.56 19.80
C LYS A 267 -14.27 5.00 18.56
N LEU A 268 -13.50 4.38 17.63
CA LEU A 268 -14.00 4.08 16.29
C LEU A 268 -14.34 2.61 16.04
N ILE A 269 -13.99 1.69 16.94
CA ILE A 269 -14.22 0.25 16.76
C ILE A 269 -15.70 -0.10 16.55
N ASN A 270 -16.59 0.70 17.10
CA ASN A 270 -18.05 0.53 16.96
C ASN A 270 -18.68 1.54 15.96
N TYR A 271 -17.87 2.34 15.27
CA TYR A 271 -18.35 3.25 14.24
C TYR A 271 -18.54 2.49 12.93
N TYR A 272 -19.68 2.58 12.28
CA TYR A 272 -20.05 1.75 11.13
C TYR A 272 -19.96 0.24 11.40
N PRO A 273 -20.69 -0.31 12.38
CA PRO A 273 -20.56 -1.70 12.77
C PRO A 273 -20.88 -2.65 11.60
N GLY A 274 -20.03 -3.66 11.41
CA GLY A 274 -20.14 -4.60 10.29
C GLY A 274 -19.53 -4.12 8.98
N HIS A 275 -18.97 -2.90 8.93
CA HIS A 275 -18.30 -2.42 7.73
C HIS A 275 -16.99 -3.21 7.47
N PRO A 276 -16.70 -3.61 6.21
CA PRO A 276 -15.53 -4.43 5.87
C PRO A 276 -14.17 -3.82 6.23
N VAL A 277 -14.09 -2.49 6.39
CA VAL A 277 -12.84 -1.82 6.79
C VAL A 277 -12.34 -2.28 8.16
N HIS A 278 -13.23 -2.71 9.07
CA HIS A 278 -12.81 -3.24 10.38
C HIS A 278 -12.03 -4.54 10.24
N GLU A 279 -12.43 -5.42 9.32
CA GLU A 279 -11.67 -6.64 9.00
C GLU A 279 -10.32 -6.30 8.36
N GLN A 280 -10.28 -5.29 7.49
CA GLN A 280 -9.04 -4.80 6.90
C GLN A 280 -8.09 -4.23 7.97
N ILE A 281 -8.59 -3.44 8.92
CA ILE A 281 -7.83 -2.92 10.05
C ILE A 281 -7.29 -4.06 10.92
N ALA A 282 -8.13 -5.02 11.32
CA ALA A 282 -7.71 -6.18 12.11
C ALA A 282 -6.63 -7.01 11.39
N THR A 283 -6.77 -7.18 10.07
CA THR A 283 -5.77 -7.84 9.23
C THR A 283 -4.45 -7.06 9.22
N ALA A 284 -4.50 -5.73 9.06
CA ALA A 284 -3.32 -4.88 9.07
C ALA A 284 -2.63 -4.87 10.45
N GLU A 285 -3.37 -4.84 11.55
CA GLU A 285 -2.81 -4.95 12.91
C GLU A 285 -2.13 -6.30 13.14
N THR A 286 -2.74 -7.39 12.66
CA THR A 286 -2.13 -8.72 12.72
C THR A 286 -0.81 -8.74 11.95
N ALA A 287 -0.80 -8.19 10.73
CA ALA A 287 0.39 -8.07 9.91
C ALA A 287 1.47 -7.18 10.55
N TYR A 288 1.08 -6.08 11.20
CA TYR A 288 2.01 -5.21 11.94
C TYR A 288 2.74 -5.95 13.07
N ARG A 289 2.08 -6.95 13.69
CA ARG A 289 2.66 -7.79 14.74
C ARG A 289 3.59 -8.87 14.24
N LEU A 290 3.70 -9.09 12.92
CA LEU A 290 4.65 -10.06 12.33
C LEU A 290 6.07 -9.51 12.41
N GLN A 291 6.74 -9.78 13.52
CA GLN A 291 8.09 -9.30 13.87
C GLN A 291 8.92 -10.44 14.46
N PRO A 292 10.26 -10.35 14.44
CA PRO A 292 11.12 -11.34 15.06
C PRO A 292 10.74 -11.65 16.52
N GLY A 293 10.74 -12.92 16.88
CA GLY A 293 10.33 -13.42 18.21
C GLY A 293 8.80 -13.59 18.38
N LYS A 294 7.98 -13.28 17.38
CA LYS A 294 6.53 -13.52 17.40
C LYS A 294 6.17 -14.74 16.54
N PRO A 295 5.04 -15.41 16.84
CA PRO A 295 4.55 -16.49 16.00
C PRO A 295 4.13 -15.96 14.62
N TYR A 296 4.45 -16.73 13.59
CA TYR A 296 3.94 -16.49 12.26
C TYR A 296 2.46 -16.89 12.16
N ILE A 297 1.71 -16.24 11.29
CA ILE A 297 0.28 -16.50 11.08
C ILE A 297 0.04 -17.75 10.21
N ASP A 298 -1.08 -18.41 10.41
CA ASP A 298 -1.56 -19.44 9.48
C ASP A 298 -2.60 -18.86 8.52
N TYR A 299 -2.55 -19.29 7.28
CA TYR A 299 -3.49 -18.96 6.22
C TYR A 299 -3.43 -20.04 5.13
N THR A 300 -4.44 -20.09 4.28
CA THR A 300 -4.46 -21.03 3.16
C THR A 300 -3.77 -20.45 1.93
N VAL A 301 -3.05 -21.31 1.21
CA VAL A 301 -2.46 -21.02 -0.10
C VAL A 301 -2.88 -22.11 -1.09
N ARG A 302 -2.87 -21.80 -2.37
CA ARG A 302 -3.10 -22.77 -3.43
C ARG A 302 -1.80 -23.51 -3.73
N ASN A 303 -1.79 -24.82 -3.51
CA ASN A 303 -0.64 -25.67 -3.84
C ASN A 303 -0.56 -25.92 -5.36
N THR A 304 0.41 -26.70 -5.77
CA THR A 304 0.66 -27.02 -7.17
C THR A 304 -0.41 -27.91 -7.83
N ASP A 305 -1.21 -28.58 -7.01
CA ASP A 305 -2.36 -29.40 -7.43
C ASP A 305 -3.67 -28.59 -7.39
N ASP A 306 -3.57 -27.27 -7.28
CA ASP A 306 -4.69 -26.32 -7.16
C ASP A 306 -5.58 -26.51 -5.91
N GLN A 307 -5.06 -27.20 -4.88
CA GLN A 307 -5.75 -27.39 -3.61
C GLN A 307 -5.39 -26.28 -2.63
N LEU A 308 -6.36 -25.79 -1.87
CA LEU A 308 -6.11 -24.87 -0.75
C LEU A 308 -5.58 -25.66 0.45
N VAL A 309 -4.37 -25.31 0.88
CA VAL A 309 -3.70 -25.96 2.02
C VAL A 309 -3.24 -24.90 3.03
N PRO A 310 -3.31 -25.19 4.35
CA PRO A 310 -2.74 -24.30 5.36
C PRO A 310 -1.23 -24.17 5.19
N ILE A 311 -0.68 -22.95 5.32
CA ILE A 311 0.77 -22.70 5.24
C ILE A 311 1.52 -23.50 6.31
N SER A 312 0.92 -23.67 7.49
CA SER A 312 1.46 -24.46 8.60
C SER A 312 1.75 -25.92 8.24
N THR A 313 1.02 -26.52 7.28
CA THR A 313 1.28 -27.88 6.82
C THR A 313 2.57 -27.97 5.99
N LEU A 314 2.92 -26.91 5.28
CA LEU A 314 4.08 -26.83 4.41
C LEU A 314 5.36 -26.56 5.21
N THR A 315 5.25 -25.83 6.31
CA THR A 315 6.36 -25.40 7.17
C THR A 315 6.63 -26.33 8.34
N LYS A 316 5.73 -27.26 8.64
CA LYS A 316 5.76 -28.11 9.84
C LYS A 316 7.10 -28.80 10.07
N GLY A 317 7.75 -28.46 11.20
CA GLY A 317 9.02 -29.07 11.63
C GLY A 317 10.25 -28.67 10.81
N LYS A 318 10.14 -27.65 9.95
CA LYS A 318 11.20 -27.12 9.11
C LYS A 318 11.58 -25.71 9.52
N VAL A 319 12.83 -25.34 9.33
CA VAL A 319 13.22 -23.92 9.22
C VAL A 319 12.79 -23.48 7.82
N ALA A 320 11.92 -22.49 7.72
CA ALA A 320 11.31 -22.11 6.44
C ALA A 320 11.45 -20.62 6.15
N LEU A 321 11.75 -20.30 4.89
CA LEU A 321 11.63 -18.95 4.36
C LEU A 321 10.31 -18.84 3.61
N ILE A 322 9.40 -18.01 4.09
CA ILE A 322 8.20 -17.60 3.35
C ILE A 322 8.61 -16.44 2.46
N ASP A 323 8.52 -16.62 1.15
CA ASP A 323 8.92 -15.63 0.14
C ASP A 323 7.71 -15.19 -0.67
N LEU A 324 7.23 -13.97 -0.41
CA LEU A 324 6.12 -13.35 -1.14
C LEU A 324 6.69 -12.56 -2.31
N TRP A 325 6.48 -13.03 -3.52
CA TRP A 325 7.06 -12.47 -4.71
C TRP A 325 6.05 -12.31 -5.86
N ALA A 326 6.47 -11.72 -6.98
CA ALA A 326 5.68 -11.65 -8.21
C ALA A 326 6.61 -11.55 -9.42
N SER A 327 6.14 -12.00 -10.58
CA SER A 327 6.91 -11.94 -11.84
C SER A 327 7.27 -10.50 -12.25
N TRP A 328 6.41 -9.56 -11.93
CA TRP A 328 6.57 -8.13 -12.20
C TRP A 328 7.35 -7.39 -11.10
N CYS A 329 7.64 -8.03 -9.94
CA CYS A 329 8.36 -7.40 -8.84
C CYS A 329 9.88 -7.62 -9.00
N GLY A 330 10.57 -6.70 -9.64
CA GLY A 330 12.02 -6.78 -9.85
C GLY A 330 12.82 -6.96 -8.55
N PRO A 331 12.63 -6.12 -7.50
CA PRO A 331 13.30 -6.30 -6.21
C PRO A 331 13.05 -7.66 -5.58
N CYS A 332 11.79 -8.14 -5.55
CA CYS A 332 11.45 -9.45 -4.98
C CYS A 332 12.25 -10.57 -5.66
N ARG A 333 12.28 -10.57 -7.00
CA ARG A 333 13.01 -11.56 -7.79
C ARG A 333 14.51 -11.55 -7.49
N ARG A 334 15.13 -10.38 -7.28
CA ARG A 334 16.55 -10.29 -6.89
C ARG A 334 16.80 -10.90 -5.52
N HIS A 335 15.94 -10.64 -4.53
CA HIS A 335 16.05 -11.25 -3.20
C HIS A 335 15.87 -12.76 -3.27
N SER A 336 14.88 -13.26 -4.02
CA SER A 336 14.69 -14.71 -4.23
C SER A 336 15.91 -15.34 -4.91
N ILE A 337 16.49 -14.73 -5.96
CA ILE A 337 17.70 -15.21 -6.64
C ILE A 337 18.87 -15.29 -5.66
N ALA A 338 19.06 -14.29 -4.79
CA ALA A 338 20.13 -14.30 -3.79
C ALA A 338 20.00 -15.45 -2.78
N MET A 339 18.79 -15.96 -2.56
CA MET A 339 18.55 -17.12 -1.69
C MET A 339 18.84 -18.48 -2.33
N ILE A 340 19.05 -18.57 -3.65
CA ILE A 340 19.30 -19.86 -4.35
C ILE A 340 20.50 -20.58 -3.76
N PRO A 341 21.70 -19.98 -3.63
CA PRO A 341 22.87 -20.68 -3.06
C PRO A 341 22.65 -21.09 -1.60
N VAL A 342 21.91 -20.30 -0.82
CA VAL A 342 21.57 -20.64 0.57
C VAL A 342 20.65 -21.85 0.62
N TYR A 343 19.60 -21.86 -0.21
CA TYR A 343 18.69 -23.01 -0.31
C TYR A 343 19.43 -24.30 -0.70
N GLU A 344 20.25 -24.27 -1.76
CA GLU A 344 21.01 -25.43 -2.21
C GLU A 344 21.94 -26.00 -1.13
N LYS A 345 22.51 -25.15 -0.28
CA LYS A 345 23.40 -25.51 0.81
C LYS A 345 22.68 -26.19 1.99
N TYR A 346 21.42 -25.84 2.25
CA TYR A 346 20.70 -26.23 3.46
C TYR A 346 19.42 -27.06 3.24
N LYS A 347 18.92 -27.23 2.02
CA LYS A 347 17.69 -27.96 1.71
C LYS A 347 17.62 -29.37 2.30
N ASP A 348 18.73 -30.10 2.25
CA ASP A 348 18.81 -31.47 2.78
C ASP A 348 19.07 -31.52 4.30
N LYS A 349 19.16 -30.35 4.94
CA LYS A 349 19.44 -30.21 6.38
C LYS A 349 18.21 -29.70 7.17
N GLY A 350 17.05 -29.61 6.51
CA GLY A 350 15.78 -29.20 7.15
C GLY A 350 15.40 -27.75 6.90
N PHE A 351 16.03 -27.06 5.94
CA PHE A 351 15.61 -25.76 5.44
C PHE A 351 14.70 -25.91 4.22
N THR A 352 13.71 -25.02 4.09
CA THR A 352 12.84 -24.97 2.92
C THR A 352 12.50 -23.53 2.55
N VAL A 353 12.14 -23.30 1.28
CA VAL A 353 11.57 -22.04 0.80
C VAL A 353 10.14 -22.32 0.37
N ILE A 354 9.21 -21.53 0.89
CA ILE A 354 7.79 -21.50 0.51
C ILE A 354 7.56 -20.20 -0.24
N ALA A 355 7.80 -20.22 -1.54
CA ALA A 355 7.62 -19.08 -2.41
C ALA A 355 6.16 -18.98 -2.86
N ILE A 356 5.52 -17.80 -2.72
CA ILE A 356 4.13 -17.56 -3.07
C ILE A 356 4.07 -16.38 -4.04
N ALA A 357 3.73 -16.67 -5.28
CA ALA A 357 3.65 -15.69 -6.35
C ALA A 357 2.26 -15.05 -6.45
N ARG A 358 2.20 -13.74 -6.44
CA ARG A 358 0.97 -12.94 -6.63
C ARG A 358 0.85 -12.54 -8.10
N GLU A 359 -0.10 -13.14 -8.81
CA GLU A 359 -0.17 -13.03 -10.27
C GLU A 359 -1.61 -12.94 -10.82
N ARG A 360 -1.73 -12.46 -12.07
CA ARG A 360 -2.97 -12.58 -12.86
C ARG A 360 -3.13 -13.96 -13.49
N ASN A 361 -2.03 -14.64 -13.76
CA ASN A 361 -2.05 -15.96 -14.40
C ASN A 361 -0.81 -16.79 -14.03
N ARG A 362 -0.96 -18.08 -14.05
CA ARG A 362 0.07 -19.08 -13.72
C ARG A 362 1.30 -18.98 -14.64
N GLN A 363 1.09 -18.73 -15.94
CA GLN A 363 2.17 -18.71 -16.92
C GLN A 363 3.20 -17.62 -16.64
N ALA A 364 2.78 -16.46 -16.13
CA ALA A 364 3.69 -15.37 -15.75
C ALA A 364 4.64 -15.82 -14.62
N MET A 365 4.11 -16.48 -13.58
CA MET A 365 4.88 -17.06 -12.49
C MET A 365 5.90 -18.09 -13.03
N GLU A 366 5.44 -19.08 -13.81
CA GLU A 366 6.26 -20.15 -14.30
C GLU A 366 7.40 -19.66 -15.20
N ASN A 367 7.11 -18.71 -16.09
CA ASN A 367 8.11 -18.09 -16.97
C ASN A 367 9.18 -17.34 -16.16
N ALA A 368 8.77 -16.57 -15.15
CA ALA A 368 9.70 -15.85 -14.30
C ALA A 368 10.55 -16.78 -13.44
N ALA A 369 9.94 -17.75 -12.77
CA ALA A 369 10.65 -18.75 -11.95
C ALA A 369 11.67 -19.55 -12.77
N LYS A 370 11.29 -19.97 -14.00
CA LYS A 370 12.20 -20.65 -14.94
C LYS A 370 13.34 -19.76 -15.39
N LYS A 371 13.05 -18.50 -15.73
CA LYS A 371 14.06 -17.51 -16.15
C LYS A 371 15.09 -17.27 -15.05
N ASP A 372 14.63 -17.18 -13.81
CA ASP A 372 15.47 -16.87 -12.63
C ASP A 372 16.14 -18.12 -12.04
N GLY A 373 15.76 -19.31 -12.51
CA GLY A 373 16.38 -20.59 -12.11
C GLY A 373 16.02 -21.02 -10.70
N TYR A 374 14.80 -20.74 -10.21
CA TYR A 374 14.38 -21.12 -8.86
C TYR A 374 14.41 -22.65 -8.68
N PRO A 375 15.15 -23.19 -7.69
CA PRO A 375 15.24 -24.61 -7.42
C PRO A 375 14.05 -25.16 -6.61
N TRP A 376 13.21 -24.27 -6.09
CA TRP A 376 11.97 -24.57 -5.36
C TRP A 376 10.75 -24.35 -6.23
N GLN A 377 9.64 -24.95 -5.83
CA GLN A 377 8.37 -24.78 -6.49
C GLN A 377 7.63 -23.57 -5.91
N SER A 378 7.15 -22.66 -6.77
CA SER A 378 6.34 -21.54 -6.34
C SER A 378 4.86 -21.92 -6.28
N LEU A 379 4.20 -21.50 -5.21
CA LEU A 379 2.75 -21.53 -5.04
C LEU A 379 2.13 -20.30 -5.72
N LEU A 380 0.85 -20.34 -5.98
CA LEU A 380 0.18 -19.28 -6.73
C LEU A 380 -0.92 -18.61 -5.89
N GLU A 381 -0.83 -17.30 -5.75
CA GLU A 381 -1.91 -16.42 -5.31
C GLU A 381 -2.44 -15.70 -6.55
N LEU A 382 -3.59 -16.16 -7.04
CA LEU A 382 -4.20 -15.66 -8.26
C LEU A 382 -5.17 -14.53 -7.95
N ASN A 383 -5.05 -13.40 -8.62
CA ASN A 383 -5.97 -12.25 -8.53
C ASN A 383 -6.28 -11.77 -7.10
N ASP A 384 -5.34 -11.91 -6.17
CA ASP A 384 -5.55 -11.62 -4.74
C ASP A 384 -6.70 -12.41 -4.07
N GLU A 385 -7.09 -13.55 -4.62
CA GLU A 385 -8.26 -14.33 -4.18
C GLU A 385 -8.24 -14.64 -2.68
N ASN A 386 -7.07 -14.97 -2.13
CA ASN A 386 -6.90 -15.30 -0.71
C ASN A 386 -6.31 -14.15 0.13
N GLY A 387 -5.94 -13.03 -0.49
CA GLY A 387 -5.36 -11.86 0.17
C GLY A 387 -4.07 -12.17 0.92
N VAL A 388 -3.23 -13.07 0.42
CA VAL A 388 -2.00 -13.53 1.08
C VAL A 388 -1.05 -12.38 1.36
N TRP A 389 -0.82 -11.50 0.38
CA TRP A 389 0.06 -10.35 0.59
C TRP A 389 -0.46 -9.43 1.70
N ARG A 390 -1.74 -9.08 1.67
CA ARG A 390 -2.36 -8.22 2.68
C ARG A 390 -2.28 -8.82 4.08
N LYS A 391 -2.54 -10.14 4.24
CA LYS A 391 -2.42 -10.85 5.52
C LYS A 391 -1.00 -10.79 6.09
N ASN A 392 -0.01 -10.68 5.24
CA ASN A 392 1.40 -10.57 5.61
C ASN A 392 1.91 -9.12 5.68
N GLY A 393 1.05 -8.13 5.48
CA GLY A 393 1.43 -6.72 5.46
C GLY A 393 2.29 -6.31 4.27
N ALA A 394 2.37 -7.14 3.23
CA ALA A 394 2.93 -6.75 1.98
C ALA A 394 1.92 -5.89 1.22
N GLY A 395 2.32 -4.67 0.86
CA GLY A 395 1.50 -3.75 0.09
C GLY A 395 1.66 -3.95 -1.41
N ASN A 396 1.04 -3.05 -2.18
CA ASN A 396 1.19 -3.07 -3.64
C ASN A 396 2.59 -2.68 -4.12
N ALA A 397 3.45 -2.13 -3.24
CA ALA A 397 4.81 -1.71 -3.61
C ALA A 397 5.81 -2.87 -3.76
N GLY A 398 5.59 -3.99 -3.05
CA GLY A 398 6.51 -5.14 -3.11
C GLY A 398 6.11 -6.27 -2.18
N GLY A 399 6.76 -7.41 -2.34
CA GLY A 399 6.59 -8.59 -1.50
C GLY A 399 7.28 -8.46 -0.13
N ALA A 400 7.33 -9.56 0.60
CA ALA A 400 7.97 -9.65 1.90
C ALA A 400 8.60 -11.03 2.09
N MET A 401 9.61 -11.12 2.97
CA MET A 401 10.19 -12.38 3.40
C MET A 401 10.05 -12.56 4.90
N TYR A 402 9.78 -13.80 5.32
CA TYR A 402 9.72 -14.20 6.73
C TYR A 402 10.49 -15.48 6.93
N LEU A 403 11.64 -15.41 7.62
CA LEU A 403 12.34 -16.60 8.09
C LEU A 403 11.68 -17.06 9.39
N ILE A 404 11.22 -18.31 9.41
CA ILE A 404 10.58 -18.92 10.59
C ILE A 404 11.30 -20.16 11.07
N ASP A 405 11.28 -20.38 12.38
CA ASP A 405 11.81 -21.61 12.99
C ASP A 405 10.81 -22.76 12.88
N ARG A 406 11.21 -23.95 13.32
CA ARG A 406 10.45 -25.20 13.30
C ARG A 406 9.13 -25.14 14.09
N ASP A 407 9.06 -24.29 15.10
CA ASP A 407 7.86 -24.04 15.91
C ASP A 407 6.96 -22.92 15.35
N GLY A 408 7.37 -22.32 14.23
CA GLY A 408 6.64 -21.19 13.61
C GLY A 408 7.00 -19.80 14.15
N THR A 409 8.01 -19.69 15.02
CA THR A 409 8.49 -18.37 15.49
C THR A 409 9.24 -17.66 14.37
N ILE A 410 8.95 -16.38 14.14
CA ILE A 410 9.65 -15.53 13.18
C ILE A 410 11.07 -15.26 13.70
N LEU A 411 12.07 -15.61 12.93
CA LEU A 411 13.48 -15.35 13.22
C LEU A 411 13.95 -14.03 12.60
N SER A 412 13.44 -13.69 11.41
CA SER A 412 13.79 -12.45 10.68
C SER A 412 12.72 -12.06 9.67
N THR A 413 12.66 -10.77 9.37
CA THR A 413 11.88 -10.18 8.28
C THR A 413 12.78 -9.51 7.23
N SER A 414 14.09 -9.74 7.30
CA SER A 414 15.06 -9.27 6.31
C SER A 414 14.86 -9.95 4.96
N THR A 415 15.20 -9.23 3.90
CA THR A 415 15.25 -9.76 2.53
C THR A 415 16.69 -10.00 2.05
N ASP A 416 17.66 -9.74 2.92
CA ASP A 416 19.09 -9.90 2.63
C ASP A 416 19.57 -11.32 2.96
N ALA A 417 20.06 -12.02 1.94
CA ALA A 417 20.56 -13.39 2.08
C ALA A 417 21.77 -13.49 3.03
N GLU A 418 22.63 -12.45 3.08
CA GLU A 418 23.79 -12.41 3.98
C GLU A 418 23.37 -12.29 5.45
N GLU A 419 22.27 -11.60 5.73
CA GLU A 419 21.68 -11.51 7.07
C GLU A 419 20.90 -12.79 7.45
N LEU A 420 20.25 -13.44 6.48
CA LEU A 420 19.41 -14.61 6.71
C LEU A 420 20.24 -15.90 6.92
N GLU A 421 21.34 -16.08 6.17
CA GLU A 421 22.12 -17.34 6.22
C GLU A 421 22.64 -17.67 7.62
N PRO A 422 23.23 -16.75 8.42
CA PRO A 422 23.65 -17.03 9.78
C PRO A 422 22.50 -17.48 10.70
N LEU A 423 21.32 -16.91 10.53
CA LEU A 423 20.13 -17.29 11.31
C LEU A 423 19.63 -18.68 10.93
N ILE A 424 19.64 -19.01 9.64
CA ILE A 424 19.30 -20.36 9.14
C ILE A 424 20.26 -21.39 9.74
N ARG A 425 21.57 -21.15 9.70
CA ARG A 425 22.59 -22.04 10.29
C ARG A 425 22.32 -22.29 11.77
N LYS A 426 22.07 -21.21 12.52
CA LYS A 426 21.78 -21.30 13.96
C LYS A 426 20.50 -22.11 14.22
N ALA A 427 19.42 -21.87 13.50
CA ALA A 427 18.15 -22.58 13.65
C ALA A 427 18.26 -24.07 13.26
N LEU A 428 19.16 -24.41 12.32
CA LEU A 428 19.46 -25.79 11.94
C LEU A 428 20.42 -26.48 12.89
N ASN A 429 21.01 -25.81 13.90
CA ASN A 429 22.08 -26.29 14.79
C ASN A 429 23.33 -26.74 14.01
N ILE A 430 23.71 -25.98 12.99
CA ILE A 430 24.92 -26.21 12.18
C ILE A 430 25.95 -25.17 12.62
N GLU A 431 27.07 -25.62 13.14
CA GLU A 431 28.23 -24.80 13.52
C GLU A 431 28.93 -24.14 12.31
#